data_3135dc7ccb94ec0eb321acc8f894a1d9
#
_entry.id   3135dc7ccb94ec0eb321acc8f894a1d9
#
_cell.length_a   1.000
_cell.length_b   1.000
_cell.length_c   1.000
_cell.angle_alpha   90.00
_cell.angle_beta   90.00
_cell.angle_gamma   90.00
#
_symmetry.space_group_name_H-M   'P 1'
#
loop_
_entity.id
_entity.type
_entity.pdbx_description
1 polymer ?
#
loop_
_entity_poly.entity_id
_entity_poly.type
_entity_poly.pdbx_seq_one_letter_code
_entity_poly.pdbx_strand_id
1 'polypeptide(L)'
;MATYYKELFQLLRIGLGISSAPVSITDPTIWQWIYTEAQWQSISGAIFVGIDKNSKVSKPPTGLVLKWIMETERLKKLNAKFDKEAQHLTSFFDSNGMPSTILKGQGNEMLYSVKGIRVPGDIDIYLEGGKESIKQWLLQHDLMDKNELQAKHHIHFKSDGSGIEVEVHFLPSSGIYNKWKNSQLMEFLNQEIKHSVMTEKGFRIPTSKFNLLMQLAHIQRHFIEGGIGLRQITDYYYVLLHASDEDRKEAASRIVQFGMQGMASALMWVLQEVFLLEDKFCVAKPQKKLGEFLLEEICKGGNFGYRSDEQYKKTTSRSINKRLRAFKLIKFGPAEIFWSEWAYWSFILHTIPQRIKRGKLSLFR
;
A
#
# COMPACT_ATOMS: atom_id res chain seq x y z
N MET A 1 -8.04 19.32 -9.75
CA MET A 1 -6.62 18.96 -9.56
C MET A 1 -5.80 20.23 -9.42
N ALA A 2 -4.83 20.30 -8.49
CA ALA A 2 -3.94 21.44 -8.42
C ALA A 2 -3.13 21.54 -9.72
N THR A 3 -2.76 22.76 -10.10
CA THR A 3 -2.19 23.12 -11.42
C THR A 3 -0.92 22.33 -11.79
N TYR A 4 -0.15 21.84 -10.79
CA TYR A 4 1.20 21.30 -10.97
C TYR A 4 1.29 19.76 -10.93
N TYR A 5 0.16 19.04 -10.90
CA TYR A 5 0.21 17.57 -10.95
C TYR A 5 0.67 17.02 -12.30
N LYS A 6 0.52 17.78 -13.40
CA LYS A 6 1.04 17.37 -14.72
C LYS A 6 2.55 17.21 -14.70
N GLU A 7 3.26 18.19 -14.13
CA GLU A 7 4.71 18.19 -14.00
C GLU A 7 5.17 17.05 -13.08
N LEU A 8 4.51 16.87 -11.94
CA LEU A 8 4.78 15.78 -11.02
C LEU A 8 4.64 14.42 -11.69
N PHE A 9 3.53 14.17 -12.39
CA PHE A 9 3.29 12.91 -13.09
C PHE A 9 4.27 12.70 -14.23
N GLN A 10 4.66 13.75 -14.96
CA GLN A 10 5.66 13.61 -16.00
C GLN A 10 7.03 13.26 -15.43
N LEU A 11 7.47 13.89 -14.35
CA LEU A 11 8.71 13.52 -13.66
C LEU A 11 8.65 12.09 -13.11
N LEU A 12 7.51 11.67 -12.57
CA LEU A 12 7.30 10.29 -12.11
C LEU A 12 7.44 9.30 -13.28
N ARG A 13 6.83 9.57 -14.43
CA ARG A 13 6.96 8.74 -15.65
C ARG A 13 8.40 8.62 -16.11
N ILE A 14 9.14 9.74 -16.13
CA ILE A 14 10.56 9.75 -16.51
C ILE A 14 11.37 8.93 -15.50
N GLY A 15 11.12 9.10 -14.22
CA GLY A 15 11.81 8.39 -13.15
C GLY A 15 11.62 6.88 -13.21
N LEU A 16 10.41 6.44 -13.49
CA LEU A 16 10.04 5.03 -13.62
C LEU A 16 10.39 4.43 -15.01
N GLY A 17 10.90 5.24 -15.94
CA GLY A 17 11.24 4.78 -17.30
C GLY A 17 10.03 4.57 -18.22
N ILE A 18 8.88 5.15 -17.88
CA ILE A 18 7.64 5.05 -18.65
C ILE A 18 7.63 6.02 -19.85
N SER A 19 8.26 7.18 -19.69
CA SER A 19 8.32 8.23 -20.71
C SER A 19 9.70 8.87 -20.71
N SER A 20 10.17 9.28 -21.89
CA SER A 20 11.36 10.11 -22.08
C SER A 20 11.01 11.56 -22.46
N ALA A 21 9.72 11.90 -22.60
CA ALA A 21 9.28 13.23 -22.94
C ALA A 21 9.66 14.22 -21.81
N PRO A 22 10.46 15.27 -22.09
CA PRO A 22 10.93 16.17 -21.06
C PRO A 22 9.80 17.07 -20.52
N VAL A 23 10.02 17.61 -19.33
CA VAL A 23 9.14 18.63 -18.73
C VAL A 23 9.95 19.88 -18.38
N SER A 24 9.46 21.05 -18.79
CA SER A 24 10.06 22.35 -18.47
C SER A 24 9.36 22.98 -17.27
N ILE A 25 10.13 23.23 -16.21
CA ILE A 25 9.65 23.86 -14.97
C ILE A 25 10.59 25.04 -14.71
N THR A 26 10.07 26.24 -14.87
CA THR A 26 10.83 27.49 -14.74
C THR A 26 10.64 28.18 -13.39
N ASP A 27 9.49 27.97 -12.73
CA ASP A 27 9.16 28.58 -11.44
C ASP A 27 9.74 27.76 -10.28
N PRO A 28 10.64 28.35 -9.46
CA PRO A 28 11.21 27.67 -8.29
C PRO A 28 10.18 27.22 -7.25
N THR A 29 9.02 27.87 -7.17
CA THR A 29 7.97 27.50 -6.21
C THR A 29 7.32 26.17 -6.56
N ILE A 30 7.25 25.82 -7.85
CA ILE A 30 6.75 24.54 -8.33
C ILE A 30 7.68 23.41 -7.85
N TRP A 31 9.01 23.61 -7.89
CA TRP A 31 9.96 22.62 -7.40
C TRP A 31 9.83 22.34 -5.90
N GLN A 32 9.58 23.37 -5.09
CA GLN A 32 9.32 23.20 -3.66
C GLN A 32 8.02 22.45 -3.42
N TRP A 33 6.98 22.74 -4.21
CA TRP A 33 5.71 22.01 -4.15
C TRP A 33 5.90 20.54 -4.54
N ILE A 34 6.60 20.25 -5.67
CA ILE A 34 6.91 18.88 -6.11
C ILE A 34 7.66 18.11 -5.02
N TYR A 35 8.64 18.73 -4.39
CA TYR A 35 9.38 18.11 -3.27
C TYR A 35 8.44 17.69 -2.14
N THR A 36 7.60 18.61 -1.69
CA THR A 36 6.66 18.35 -0.60
C THR A 36 5.63 17.28 -0.99
N GLU A 37 5.10 17.34 -2.20
CA GLU A 37 4.13 16.38 -2.70
C GLU A 37 4.74 14.98 -2.84
N ALA A 38 5.97 14.87 -3.34
CA ALA A 38 6.68 13.59 -3.46
C ALA A 38 6.88 12.90 -2.09
N GLN A 39 7.09 13.68 -1.02
CA GLN A 39 7.14 13.16 0.35
C GLN A 39 5.75 12.65 0.80
N TRP A 40 4.70 13.46 0.64
CA TRP A 40 3.34 13.06 1.00
C TRP A 40 2.83 11.82 0.26
N GLN A 41 3.27 11.63 -0.99
CA GLN A 41 2.90 10.49 -1.82
C GLN A 41 3.87 9.29 -1.67
N SER A 42 4.95 9.44 -0.89
CA SER A 42 6.02 8.44 -0.71
C SER A 42 6.63 7.95 -2.04
N ILE A 43 6.89 8.89 -2.96
CA ILE A 43 7.49 8.65 -4.29
C ILE A 43 8.77 9.46 -4.53
N SER A 44 9.38 10.00 -3.48
CA SER A 44 10.53 10.93 -3.56
C SER A 44 11.70 10.36 -4.37
N GLY A 45 12.03 9.08 -4.20
CA GLY A 45 13.10 8.44 -4.96
C GLY A 45 12.82 8.38 -6.46
N ALA A 46 11.59 8.00 -6.85
CA ALA A 46 11.19 7.96 -8.26
C ALA A 46 11.19 9.36 -8.92
N ILE A 47 10.69 10.36 -8.19
CA ILE A 47 10.71 11.75 -8.67
C ILE A 47 12.15 12.25 -8.84
N PHE A 48 13.06 11.93 -7.90
CA PHE A 48 14.46 12.36 -8.03
C PHE A 48 15.14 11.73 -9.25
N VAL A 49 14.93 10.46 -9.53
CA VAL A 49 15.42 9.84 -10.77
C VAL A 49 14.86 10.55 -12.02
N GLY A 50 13.59 10.96 -11.96
CA GLY A 50 12.96 11.76 -13.02
C GLY A 50 13.63 13.13 -13.21
N ILE A 51 13.93 13.81 -12.11
CA ILE A 51 14.65 15.11 -12.11
C ILE A 51 16.04 14.95 -12.71
N ASP A 52 16.79 13.95 -12.30
CA ASP A 52 18.15 13.69 -12.79
C ASP A 52 18.17 13.46 -14.31
N LYS A 53 17.30 12.59 -14.81
CA LYS A 53 17.12 12.33 -16.24
C LYS A 53 16.63 13.56 -17.03
N ASN A 54 15.86 14.45 -16.38
CA ASN A 54 15.33 15.69 -16.99
C ASN A 54 16.28 16.91 -16.84
N SER A 55 17.41 16.76 -16.18
CA SER A 55 18.29 17.86 -15.73
C SER A 55 18.86 18.76 -16.83
N LYS A 56 18.91 18.27 -18.09
CA LYS A 56 19.30 19.07 -19.27
C LYS A 56 18.24 20.07 -19.70
N VAL A 57 16.97 19.85 -19.36
CA VAL A 57 15.82 20.70 -19.74
C VAL A 57 15.49 21.68 -18.62
N SER A 58 15.32 21.16 -17.41
CA SER A 58 15.14 21.99 -16.23
C SER A 58 15.53 21.22 -14.96
N LYS A 59 15.97 21.95 -13.94
CA LYS A 59 16.41 21.38 -12.66
C LYS A 59 15.99 22.27 -11.49
N PRO A 60 15.79 21.69 -10.30
CA PRO A 60 15.50 22.45 -9.09
C PRO A 60 16.65 23.38 -8.70
N PRO A 61 16.39 24.37 -7.83
CA PRO A 61 17.47 25.14 -7.17
C PRO A 61 18.49 24.24 -6.49
N THR A 62 19.76 24.61 -6.52
CA THR A 62 20.89 23.77 -6.05
C THR A 62 20.70 23.22 -4.64
N GLY A 63 20.23 24.04 -3.69
CA GLY A 63 19.98 23.58 -2.32
C GLY A 63 18.93 22.47 -2.23
N LEU A 64 17.91 22.50 -3.09
CA LEU A 64 16.88 21.49 -3.15
C LEU A 64 17.39 20.20 -3.83
N VAL A 65 18.22 20.33 -4.87
CA VAL A 65 18.90 19.18 -5.50
C VAL A 65 19.77 18.43 -4.49
N LEU A 66 20.60 19.13 -3.72
CA LEU A 66 21.46 18.52 -2.70
C LEU A 66 20.64 17.76 -1.65
N LYS A 67 19.52 18.35 -1.20
CA LYS A 67 18.61 17.70 -0.27
C LYS A 67 18.03 16.41 -0.84
N TRP A 68 17.60 16.42 -2.09
CA TRP A 68 17.07 15.22 -2.77
C TRP A 68 18.13 14.13 -2.95
N ILE A 69 19.37 14.50 -3.33
CA ILE A 69 20.49 13.56 -3.41
C ILE A 69 20.69 12.84 -2.08
N MET A 70 20.80 13.60 -0.99
CA MET A 70 21.00 13.02 0.35
C MET A 70 19.89 12.08 0.76
N GLU A 71 18.62 12.46 0.51
CA GLU A 71 17.46 11.63 0.80
C GLU A 71 17.44 10.35 -0.04
N THR A 72 17.76 10.45 -1.34
CA THR A 72 17.78 9.28 -2.24
C THR A 72 18.88 8.30 -1.87
N GLU A 73 20.07 8.78 -1.52
CA GLU A 73 21.14 7.92 -1.05
C GLU A 73 20.81 7.25 0.31
N ARG A 74 20.15 7.99 1.22
CA ARG A 74 19.62 7.42 2.45
C ARG A 74 18.56 6.33 2.14
N LEU A 75 17.68 6.58 1.17
CA LEU A 75 16.65 5.65 0.76
C LEU A 75 17.23 4.35 0.20
N LYS A 76 18.26 4.43 -0.65
CA LYS A 76 18.98 3.25 -1.17
C LYS A 76 19.60 2.41 -0.04
N LYS A 77 20.27 3.07 0.92
CA LYS A 77 20.83 2.39 2.10
C LYS A 77 19.74 1.73 2.95
N LEU A 78 18.60 2.40 3.09
CA LEU A 78 17.45 1.87 3.83
C LEU A 78 16.86 0.63 3.13
N ASN A 79 16.67 0.66 1.81
CA ASN A 79 16.21 -0.51 1.06
C ASN A 79 17.17 -1.70 1.19
N ALA A 80 18.49 -1.46 1.10
CA ALA A 80 19.47 -2.51 1.32
C ALA A 80 19.41 -3.11 2.75
N LYS A 81 19.08 -2.29 3.75
CA LYS A 81 18.86 -2.76 5.12
C LYS A 81 17.58 -3.63 5.23
N PHE A 82 16.50 -3.19 4.58
CA PHE A 82 15.25 -3.95 4.51
C PHE A 82 15.42 -5.30 3.80
N ASP A 83 16.21 -5.34 2.71
CA ASP A 83 16.53 -6.59 2.01
C ASP A 83 17.25 -7.59 2.93
N LYS A 84 18.25 -7.12 3.68
CA LYS A 84 18.99 -7.95 4.64
C LYS A 84 18.10 -8.47 5.77
N GLU A 85 17.20 -7.61 6.28
CA GLU A 85 16.26 -8.00 7.32
C GLU A 85 15.24 -9.02 6.80
N ALA A 86 14.70 -8.83 5.59
CA ALA A 86 13.79 -9.80 4.96
C ALA A 86 14.47 -11.17 4.75
N GLN A 87 15.73 -11.18 4.34
CA GLN A 87 16.53 -12.40 4.22
C GLN A 87 16.77 -13.06 5.58
N HIS A 88 17.16 -12.27 6.60
CA HIS A 88 17.39 -12.75 7.95
C HIS A 88 16.12 -13.39 8.53
N LEU A 89 14.97 -12.70 8.46
CA LEU A 89 13.69 -13.20 8.95
C LEU A 89 13.28 -14.47 8.22
N THR A 90 13.44 -14.54 6.89
CA THR A 90 13.14 -15.76 6.14
C THR A 90 13.99 -16.94 6.62
N SER A 91 15.30 -16.75 6.76
CA SER A 91 16.22 -17.77 7.25
C SER A 91 15.92 -18.19 8.69
N PHE A 92 15.59 -17.22 9.54
CA PHE A 92 15.23 -17.43 10.94
C PHE A 92 13.97 -18.30 11.07
N PHE A 93 12.89 -17.95 10.38
CA PHE A 93 11.65 -18.73 10.45
C PHE A 93 11.79 -20.10 9.77
N ASP A 94 12.48 -20.20 8.64
CA ASP A 94 12.72 -21.48 7.97
C ASP A 94 13.51 -22.46 8.84
N SER A 95 14.57 -21.99 9.54
CA SER A 95 15.35 -22.83 10.45
C SER A 95 14.58 -23.29 11.70
N ASN A 96 13.46 -22.64 12.00
CA ASN A 96 12.53 -23.04 13.05
C ASN A 96 11.32 -23.83 12.52
N GLY A 97 11.36 -24.31 11.27
CA GLY A 97 10.29 -25.11 10.67
C GLY A 97 9.02 -24.34 10.31
N MET A 98 9.12 -23.01 10.20
CA MET A 98 8.01 -22.12 9.82
C MET A 98 8.30 -21.41 8.49
N PRO A 99 7.95 -22.03 7.34
CA PRO A 99 8.14 -21.39 6.05
C PRO A 99 7.45 -20.03 6.01
N SER A 100 8.16 -19.03 5.51
CA SER A 100 7.70 -17.64 5.52
C SER A 100 7.70 -17.01 4.13
N THR A 101 6.88 -15.96 3.94
CA THR A 101 6.77 -15.23 2.68
C THR A 101 6.62 -13.74 2.94
N ILE A 102 7.43 -12.92 2.29
CA ILE A 102 7.32 -11.45 2.32
C ILE A 102 6.17 -11.03 1.40
N LEU A 103 5.10 -10.47 1.97
CA LEU A 103 3.83 -10.26 1.24
C LEU A 103 3.86 -9.10 0.23
N LYS A 104 4.59 -8.05 0.51
CA LYS A 104 4.68 -6.80 -0.28
C LYS A 104 6.04 -6.14 -0.04
N GLY A 105 6.13 -4.82 0.02
CA GLY A 105 7.35 -4.12 0.42
C GLY A 105 8.54 -4.46 -0.49
N GLN A 106 9.45 -5.28 0.02
CA GLN A 106 10.68 -5.66 -0.68
C GLN A 106 10.42 -6.53 -1.91
N GLY A 107 9.35 -7.35 -1.90
CA GLY A 107 8.92 -8.08 -3.10
C GLY A 107 8.50 -7.13 -4.23
N ASN A 108 7.76 -6.07 -3.91
CA ASN A 108 7.39 -5.05 -4.90
C ASN A 108 8.60 -4.24 -5.39
N GLU A 109 9.54 -3.90 -4.49
CA GLU A 109 10.76 -3.17 -4.86
C GLU A 109 11.56 -3.90 -5.94
N MET A 110 11.58 -5.22 -5.92
CA MET A 110 12.23 -6.03 -6.95
C MET A 110 11.61 -5.90 -8.34
N LEU A 111 10.38 -5.43 -8.46
CA LEU A 111 9.70 -5.22 -9.74
C LEU A 111 10.03 -3.86 -10.38
N TYR A 112 10.53 -2.88 -9.59
CA TYR A 112 10.85 -1.55 -10.10
C TYR A 112 12.01 -1.59 -11.10
N SER A 113 11.92 -0.77 -12.16
CA SER A 113 12.97 -0.63 -13.18
C SER A 113 14.26 -0.03 -12.61
N VAL A 114 14.17 0.82 -11.61
CA VAL A 114 15.30 1.38 -10.86
C VAL A 114 15.21 0.88 -9.42
N LYS A 115 16.26 0.24 -8.92
CA LYS A 115 16.30 -0.35 -7.59
C LYS A 115 16.65 0.68 -6.51
N GLY A 116 16.14 0.45 -5.30
CA GLY A 116 16.45 1.27 -4.13
C GLY A 116 15.70 2.60 -4.06
N ILE A 117 14.75 2.86 -4.97
CA ILE A 117 14.01 4.14 -5.02
C ILE A 117 12.60 4.06 -4.43
N ARG A 118 12.09 2.88 -4.17
CA ARG A 118 10.81 2.69 -3.48
C ARG A 118 10.95 3.08 -2.01
N VAL A 119 10.05 3.93 -1.50
CA VAL A 119 10.02 4.28 -0.07
C VAL A 119 9.49 3.07 0.72
N PRO A 120 10.31 2.40 1.57
CA PRO A 120 9.85 1.30 2.40
C PRO A 120 8.98 1.81 3.55
N GLY A 121 8.20 0.93 4.15
CA GLY A 121 7.43 1.19 5.38
C GLY A 121 7.82 0.19 6.46
N ASP A 122 7.18 -0.94 6.43
CA ASP A 122 7.31 -2.09 7.30
C ASP A 122 7.69 -3.34 6.51
N ILE A 123 8.01 -4.43 7.22
CA ILE A 123 8.12 -5.77 6.63
C ILE A 123 6.90 -6.58 7.03
N ASP A 124 6.06 -6.91 6.05
CA ASP A 124 4.95 -7.84 6.22
C ASP A 124 5.43 -9.26 5.90
N ILE A 125 5.57 -10.11 6.89
CA ILE A 125 5.98 -11.50 6.70
C ILE A 125 4.84 -12.45 7.08
N TYR A 126 4.39 -13.25 6.14
CA TYR A 126 3.39 -14.30 6.36
C TYR A 126 4.04 -15.57 6.86
N LEU A 127 3.46 -16.18 7.88
CA LEU A 127 3.83 -17.52 8.37
C LEU A 127 2.67 -18.48 8.17
N GLU A 128 2.99 -19.69 7.74
CA GLU A 128 2.04 -20.81 7.69
C GLU A 128 1.86 -21.43 9.10
N GLY A 129 0.66 -21.89 9.44
CA GLY A 129 0.42 -22.59 10.72
C GLY A 129 -0.79 -22.08 11.51
N GLY A 130 -1.36 -20.97 11.11
CA GLY A 130 -2.56 -20.39 11.74
C GLY A 130 -2.28 -19.58 13.00
N LYS A 131 -3.26 -18.78 13.37
CA LYS A 131 -3.15 -17.73 14.39
C LYS A 131 -2.63 -18.23 15.74
N GLU A 132 -3.27 -19.25 16.31
CA GLU A 132 -2.97 -19.66 17.69
C GLU A 132 -1.60 -20.32 17.79
N SER A 133 -1.21 -21.14 16.82
CA SER A 133 0.11 -21.78 16.75
C SER A 133 1.23 -20.73 16.66
N ILE A 134 1.10 -19.79 15.73
CA ILE A 134 2.07 -18.69 15.53
C ILE A 134 2.20 -17.84 16.79
N LYS A 135 1.07 -17.41 17.38
CA LYS A 135 1.08 -16.63 18.63
C LYS A 135 1.76 -17.36 19.78
N GLN A 136 1.41 -18.62 19.97
CA GLN A 136 2.00 -19.44 21.04
C GLN A 136 3.51 -19.56 20.86
N TRP A 137 3.96 -19.80 19.63
CA TRP A 137 5.37 -19.90 19.31
C TRP A 137 6.10 -18.57 19.56
N LEU A 138 5.56 -17.45 19.08
CA LEU A 138 6.15 -16.11 19.30
C LEU A 138 6.22 -15.76 20.79
N LEU A 139 5.20 -16.10 21.57
CA LEU A 139 5.19 -15.88 23.03
C LEU A 139 6.24 -16.72 23.75
N GLN A 140 6.40 -17.99 23.38
CA GLN A 140 7.38 -18.91 23.97
C GLN A 140 8.82 -18.43 23.76
N HIS A 141 9.07 -17.72 22.63
CA HIS A 141 10.40 -17.20 22.28
C HIS A 141 10.55 -15.70 22.65
N ASP A 142 9.61 -15.10 23.38
CA ASP A 142 9.57 -13.66 23.71
C ASP A 142 9.68 -12.69 22.51
N LEU A 143 9.11 -13.09 21.36
CA LEU A 143 9.17 -12.35 20.09
C LEU A 143 7.92 -11.49 19.81
N MET A 144 7.01 -11.37 20.77
CA MET A 144 5.84 -10.47 20.71
C MET A 144 5.50 -9.88 22.07
N ASP A 145 4.74 -8.77 22.09
CA ASP A 145 4.20 -8.21 23.31
C ASP A 145 2.96 -9.01 23.77
N LYS A 146 2.91 -9.36 25.06
CA LYS A 146 1.76 -10.05 25.67
C LYS A 146 0.45 -9.26 25.55
N ASN A 147 0.53 -7.94 25.42
CA ASN A 147 -0.64 -7.07 25.25
C ASN A 147 -1.28 -7.17 23.83
N GLU A 148 -0.60 -7.78 22.87
CA GLU A 148 -1.11 -7.97 21.50
C GLU A 148 -1.93 -9.23 21.29
N LEU A 149 -2.37 -9.89 22.34
CA LEU A 149 -3.12 -11.15 22.24
C LEU A 149 -4.40 -11.09 21.38
N GLN A 150 -4.92 -9.89 21.09
CA GLN A 150 -6.15 -9.68 20.31
C GLN A 150 -5.91 -9.22 18.86
N ALA A 151 -4.69 -9.34 18.34
CA ALA A 151 -4.40 -9.00 16.95
C ALA A 151 -5.34 -9.72 15.95
N LYS A 152 -5.77 -9.00 14.89
CA LYS A 152 -6.77 -9.53 13.95
C LYS A 152 -6.16 -10.34 12.82
N HIS A 153 -5.04 -9.92 12.24
CA HIS A 153 -4.42 -10.54 11.07
C HIS A 153 -2.89 -10.56 11.13
N HIS A 154 -2.26 -9.73 11.94
CA HIS A 154 -0.81 -9.69 12.18
C HIS A 154 -0.48 -9.48 13.66
N ILE A 155 0.77 -9.65 14.01
CA ILE A 155 1.38 -9.41 15.32
C ILE A 155 2.66 -8.62 15.09
N HIS A 156 2.90 -7.56 15.86
CA HIS A 156 4.19 -6.86 15.80
C HIS A 156 5.30 -7.74 16.40
N PHE A 157 6.31 -8.00 15.60
CA PHE A 157 7.44 -8.81 15.97
C PHE A 157 8.45 -7.96 16.73
N LYS A 158 8.92 -8.45 17.85
CA LYS A 158 10.01 -7.82 18.59
C LYS A 158 11.33 -8.03 17.85
N SER A 159 11.73 -7.02 17.10
CA SER A 159 13.01 -7.00 16.40
C SER A 159 14.19 -6.87 17.37
N ASP A 160 15.33 -7.44 17.00
CA ASP A 160 16.60 -7.42 17.73
C ASP A 160 17.34 -6.07 17.69
N GLY A 161 16.66 -4.96 17.46
CA GLY A 161 17.25 -3.61 17.41
C GLY A 161 17.57 -3.11 16.00
N SER A 162 17.09 -3.79 14.94
CA SER A 162 17.19 -3.28 13.56
C SER A 162 16.51 -1.93 13.38
N GLY A 163 15.50 -1.61 14.22
CA GLY A 163 14.67 -0.40 14.06
C GLY A 163 13.76 -0.45 12.83
N ILE A 164 13.58 -1.63 12.24
CA ILE A 164 12.58 -1.92 11.20
C ILE A 164 11.35 -2.51 11.88
N GLU A 165 10.19 -1.96 11.59
CA GLU A 165 8.92 -2.52 12.04
C GLU A 165 8.60 -3.78 11.23
N VAL A 166 8.31 -4.88 11.92
CA VAL A 166 8.00 -6.19 11.30
C VAL A 166 6.63 -6.64 11.79
N GLU A 167 5.74 -6.91 10.83
CA GLU A 167 4.42 -7.47 11.06
C GLU A 167 4.39 -8.94 10.66
N VAL A 168 4.27 -9.84 11.64
CA VAL A 168 4.06 -11.27 11.38
C VAL A 168 2.60 -11.53 11.11
N HIS A 169 2.28 -11.87 9.88
CA HIS A 169 0.94 -12.18 9.41
C HIS A 169 0.62 -13.66 9.56
N PHE A 170 -0.53 -13.99 10.13
CA PHE A 170 -1.11 -15.33 10.17
C PHE A 170 -2.30 -15.48 9.18
N LEU A 171 -2.65 -14.40 8.48
CA LEU A 171 -3.55 -14.38 7.33
C LEU A 171 -2.83 -13.72 6.15
N PRO A 172 -3.03 -14.22 4.93
CA PRO A 172 -2.32 -13.71 3.74
C PRO A 172 -2.73 -12.29 3.32
N SER A 173 -3.78 -11.73 3.93
CA SER A 173 -4.27 -10.38 3.70
C SER A 173 -5.15 -9.90 4.85
N SER A 174 -5.26 -8.60 5.04
CA SER A 174 -6.30 -7.99 5.87
C SER A 174 -7.70 -8.10 5.25
N GLY A 175 -7.78 -8.50 3.98
CA GLY A 175 -9.01 -8.76 3.24
C GLY A 175 -9.86 -7.54 2.92
N ILE A 176 -11.11 -7.83 2.60
CA ILE A 176 -12.16 -6.86 2.30
C ILE A 176 -13.26 -6.89 3.38
N TYR A 177 -14.17 -5.92 3.39
CA TYR A 177 -15.20 -5.82 4.44
C TYR A 177 -16.38 -6.74 4.22
N ASN A 178 -16.78 -7.03 2.97
CA ASN A 178 -17.86 -7.95 2.67
C ASN A 178 -17.50 -9.37 3.11
N LYS A 179 -18.08 -9.84 4.20
CA LYS A 179 -17.71 -11.10 4.86
C LYS A 179 -17.77 -12.33 3.95
N TRP A 180 -18.80 -12.45 3.10
CA TRP A 180 -18.95 -13.59 2.20
C TRP A 180 -17.91 -13.57 1.07
N LYS A 181 -17.70 -12.40 0.47
CA LYS A 181 -16.68 -12.21 -0.56
C LYS A 181 -15.26 -12.33 0.02
N ASN A 182 -15.08 -11.88 1.25
CA ASN A 182 -13.82 -12.02 1.95
C ASN A 182 -13.45 -13.48 2.23
N SER A 183 -14.44 -14.34 2.59
CA SER A 183 -14.18 -15.77 2.78
C SER A 183 -13.64 -16.40 1.50
N GLN A 184 -14.27 -16.11 0.34
CA GLN A 184 -13.81 -16.61 -0.95
C GLN A 184 -12.43 -16.07 -1.34
N LEU A 185 -12.16 -14.78 -1.09
CA LEU A 185 -10.85 -14.18 -1.31
C LEU A 185 -9.77 -14.84 -0.44
N MET A 186 -10.05 -15.05 0.85
CA MET A 186 -9.11 -15.66 1.78
C MET A 186 -8.82 -17.12 1.43
N GLU A 187 -9.82 -17.89 1.02
CA GLU A 187 -9.65 -19.25 0.55
C GLU A 187 -8.69 -19.28 -0.64
N PHE A 188 -8.92 -18.45 -1.64
CA PHE A 188 -8.04 -18.31 -2.80
C PHE A 188 -6.60 -17.92 -2.40
N LEU A 189 -6.45 -16.88 -1.58
CA LEU A 189 -5.13 -16.40 -1.16
C LEU A 189 -4.37 -17.41 -0.29
N ASN A 190 -5.06 -18.17 0.57
CA ASN A 190 -4.45 -19.25 1.36
C ASN A 190 -3.95 -20.43 0.50
N GLN A 191 -4.58 -20.69 -0.62
CA GLN A 191 -4.11 -21.68 -1.58
C GLN A 191 -2.93 -21.14 -2.38
N GLU A 192 -3.05 -19.92 -2.90
CA GLU A 192 -2.07 -19.33 -3.80
C GLU A 192 -0.74 -18.97 -3.10
N ILE A 193 -0.77 -18.60 -1.81
CA ILE A 193 0.45 -18.25 -1.04
C ILE A 193 1.43 -19.44 -0.95
N LYS A 194 0.94 -20.67 -1.03
CA LYS A 194 1.76 -21.89 -1.02
C LYS A 194 2.67 -22.02 -2.25
N HIS A 195 2.37 -21.26 -3.31
CA HIS A 195 3.17 -21.20 -4.53
C HIS A 195 4.22 -20.09 -4.51
N SER A 196 4.51 -19.52 -3.32
CA SER A 196 5.54 -18.50 -3.15
C SER A 196 6.91 -19.00 -3.60
N VAL A 197 7.69 -18.12 -4.22
CA VAL A 197 8.98 -18.46 -4.82
C VAL A 197 10.13 -17.80 -4.07
N MET A 198 11.25 -18.54 -3.92
CA MET A 198 12.48 -17.98 -3.37
C MET A 198 13.13 -17.05 -4.38
N THR A 199 13.49 -15.86 -3.94
CA THR A 199 14.20 -14.87 -4.75
C THR A 199 15.71 -15.03 -4.66
N GLU A 200 16.43 -14.41 -5.58
CA GLU A 200 17.90 -14.30 -5.54
C GLU A 200 18.41 -13.54 -4.30
N LYS A 201 17.57 -12.71 -3.67
CA LYS A 201 17.89 -11.99 -2.41
C LYS A 201 17.71 -12.86 -1.15
N GLY A 202 17.30 -14.12 -1.28
CA GLY A 202 17.19 -15.07 -0.18
C GLY A 202 15.94 -14.92 0.69
N PHE A 203 14.87 -14.34 0.17
CA PHE A 203 13.56 -14.36 0.80
C PHE A 203 12.47 -14.78 -0.20
N ARG A 204 11.36 -15.35 0.29
CA ARG A 204 10.24 -15.76 -0.58
C ARG A 204 9.29 -14.60 -0.82
N ILE A 205 8.71 -14.56 -2.02
CA ILE A 205 7.65 -13.64 -2.42
C ILE A 205 6.48 -14.42 -3.02
N PRO A 206 5.24 -13.87 -2.94
CA PRO A 206 4.07 -14.47 -3.57
C PRO A 206 4.15 -14.39 -5.09
N THR A 207 3.35 -15.22 -5.76
CA THR A 207 3.15 -15.18 -7.21
C THR A 207 2.52 -13.86 -7.68
N SER A 208 2.64 -13.55 -8.96
CA SER A 208 1.95 -12.40 -9.57
C SER A 208 0.43 -12.52 -9.42
N LYS A 209 -0.12 -13.73 -9.55
CA LYS A 209 -1.54 -14.02 -9.38
C LYS A 209 -2.03 -13.66 -7.98
N PHE A 210 -1.31 -14.06 -6.94
CA PHE A 210 -1.59 -13.65 -5.56
C PHE A 210 -1.57 -12.12 -5.42
N ASN A 211 -0.51 -11.49 -5.92
CA ASN A 211 -0.29 -10.05 -5.77
C ASN A 211 -1.35 -9.20 -6.47
N LEU A 212 -1.85 -9.62 -7.65
CA LEU A 212 -2.93 -8.94 -8.36
C LEU A 212 -4.20 -8.79 -7.52
N LEU A 213 -4.55 -9.79 -6.73
CA LEU A 213 -5.77 -9.80 -5.93
C LEU A 213 -5.54 -9.27 -4.51
N MET A 214 -4.45 -9.68 -3.87
CA MET A 214 -4.15 -9.24 -2.51
C MET A 214 -3.87 -7.73 -2.47
N GLN A 215 -3.06 -7.19 -3.38
CA GLN A 215 -2.76 -5.76 -3.36
C GLN A 215 -3.95 -4.90 -3.79
N LEU A 216 -4.82 -5.37 -4.67
CA LEU A 216 -6.08 -4.68 -4.98
C LEU A 216 -7.00 -4.64 -3.75
N ALA A 217 -7.14 -5.75 -3.03
CA ALA A 217 -7.91 -5.79 -1.78
C ALA A 217 -7.32 -4.86 -0.72
N HIS A 218 -6.00 -4.83 -0.59
CA HIS A 218 -5.27 -3.93 0.30
C HIS A 218 -5.49 -2.44 -0.06
N ILE A 219 -5.40 -2.08 -1.34
CA ILE A 219 -5.69 -0.74 -1.86
C ILE A 219 -7.15 -0.36 -1.53
N GLN A 220 -8.12 -1.24 -1.83
CA GLN A 220 -9.53 -0.99 -1.54
C GLN A 220 -9.77 -0.76 -0.05
N ARG A 221 -9.19 -1.59 0.81
CA ARG A 221 -9.34 -1.49 2.25
C ARG A 221 -8.77 -0.18 2.79
N HIS A 222 -7.53 0.14 2.47
CA HIS A 222 -6.92 1.40 2.91
C HIS A 222 -7.62 2.63 2.37
N PHE A 223 -8.08 2.58 1.12
CA PHE A 223 -8.87 3.65 0.54
C PHE A 223 -10.16 3.92 1.34
N ILE A 224 -10.85 2.89 1.80
CA ILE A 224 -12.05 3.02 2.64
C ILE A 224 -11.67 3.53 4.04
N GLU A 225 -10.62 3.04 4.66
CA GLU A 225 -10.22 3.35 6.03
C GLU A 225 -9.66 4.77 6.20
N GLY A 226 -8.86 5.25 5.25
CA GLY A 226 -8.18 6.53 5.39
C GLY A 226 -7.77 7.17 4.06
N GLY A 227 -7.17 6.40 3.18
CA GLY A 227 -6.66 6.85 1.89
C GLY A 227 -5.49 5.99 1.42
N ILE A 228 -5.06 6.23 0.20
CA ILE A 228 -3.88 5.61 -0.44
C ILE A 228 -3.07 6.68 -1.15
N GLY A 229 -1.77 6.42 -1.37
CA GLY A 229 -0.88 7.33 -2.09
C GLY A 229 -0.39 6.75 -3.42
N LEU A 230 0.36 7.55 -4.16
CA LEU A 230 0.93 7.13 -5.44
C LEU A 230 1.92 5.97 -5.29
N ARG A 231 2.52 5.76 -4.12
CA ARG A 231 3.38 4.60 -3.87
C ARG A 231 2.66 3.29 -4.09
N GLN A 232 1.47 3.11 -3.48
CA GLN A 232 0.68 1.88 -3.65
C GLN A 232 0.20 1.70 -5.09
N ILE A 233 -0.10 2.80 -5.78
CA ILE A 233 -0.48 2.78 -7.18
C ILE A 233 0.71 2.38 -8.07
N THR A 234 1.92 2.89 -7.77
CA THR A 234 3.15 2.51 -8.45
C THR A 234 3.48 1.03 -8.25
N ASP A 235 3.34 0.53 -7.01
CA ASP A 235 3.51 -0.90 -6.70
C ASP A 235 2.58 -1.75 -7.58
N TYR A 236 1.30 -1.40 -7.64
CA TYR A 236 0.31 -2.15 -8.42
C TYR A 236 0.54 -2.05 -9.94
N TYR A 237 1.03 -0.91 -10.43
CA TYR A 237 1.47 -0.76 -11.81
C TYR A 237 2.51 -1.82 -12.19
N TYR A 238 3.54 -1.99 -11.38
CA TYR A 238 4.57 -2.99 -11.64
C TYR A 238 4.05 -4.43 -11.48
N VAL A 239 3.16 -4.69 -10.54
CA VAL A 239 2.52 -6.02 -10.42
C VAL A 239 1.76 -6.37 -11.71
N LEU A 240 1.02 -5.44 -12.29
CA LEU A 240 0.32 -5.65 -13.57
C LEU A 240 1.28 -5.92 -14.73
N LEU A 241 2.39 -5.20 -14.82
CA LEU A 241 3.36 -5.37 -15.89
C LEU A 241 4.08 -6.72 -15.86
N HIS A 242 4.36 -7.24 -14.64
CA HIS A 242 5.10 -8.48 -14.45
C HIS A 242 4.21 -9.73 -14.40
N ALA A 243 2.90 -9.56 -14.31
CA ALA A 243 1.96 -10.67 -14.38
C ALA A 243 1.85 -11.22 -15.81
N SER A 244 1.60 -12.52 -15.93
CA SER A 244 1.28 -13.14 -17.22
C SER A 244 -0.12 -12.74 -17.71
N ASP A 245 -0.39 -12.94 -19.01
CA ASP A 245 -1.73 -12.69 -19.57
C ASP A 245 -2.78 -13.61 -18.92
N GLU A 246 -2.41 -14.83 -18.61
CA GLU A 246 -3.24 -15.81 -17.91
C GLU A 246 -3.57 -15.34 -16.51
N ASP A 247 -2.58 -14.89 -15.73
CA ASP A 247 -2.79 -14.37 -14.38
C ASP A 247 -3.71 -13.14 -14.38
N ARG A 248 -3.53 -12.23 -15.35
CA ARG A 248 -4.40 -11.06 -15.49
C ARG A 248 -5.85 -11.44 -15.86
N LYS A 249 -6.05 -12.41 -16.76
CA LYS A 249 -7.38 -12.92 -17.12
C LYS A 249 -8.07 -13.59 -15.94
N GLU A 250 -7.36 -14.43 -15.19
CA GLU A 250 -7.90 -15.05 -13.98
C GLU A 250 -8.22 -13.98 -12.94
N ALA A 251 -7.31 -13.04 -12.68
CA ALA A 251 -7.55 -11.94 -11.75
C ALA A 251 -8.78 -11.11 -12.13
N ALA A 252 -8.99 -10.82 -13.43
CA ALA A 252 -10.17 -10.10 -13.90
C ALA A 252 -11.48 -10.82 -13.55
N SER A 253 -11.54 -12.14 -13.73
CA SER A 253 -12.68 -12.97 -13.33
C SER A 253 -12.88 -12.96 -11.80
N ARG A 254 -11.81 -13.16 -11.03
CA ARG A 254 -11.86 -13.18 -9.56
C ARG A 254 -12.21 -11.82 -8.95
N ILE A 255 -11.80 -10.70 -9.56
CA ILE A 255 -12.18 -9.35 -9.16
C ILE A 255 -13.70 -9.17 -9.16
N VAL A 256 -14.38 -9.68 -10.17
CA VAL A 256 -15.86 -9.68 -10.25
C VAL A 256 -16.45 -10.59 -9.17
N GLN A 257 -15.92 -11.80 -9.04
CA GLN A 257 -16.36 -12.77 -8.04
C GLN A 257 -16.24 -12.20 -6.61
N PHE A 258 -15.13 -11.53 -6.28
CA PHE A 258 -14.86 -10.96 -4.95
C PHE A 258 -15.50 -9.59 -4.72
N GLY A 259 -16.17 -9.01 -5.74
CA GLY A 259 -16.89 -7.74 -5.60
C GLY A 259 -15.97 -6.50 -5.54
N MET A 260 -14.76 -6.59 -6.12
CA MET A 260 -13.79 -5.50 -6.16
C MET A 260 -13.83 -4.71 -7.48
N GLN A 261 -14.84 -4.94 -8.33
CA GLN A 261 -14.94 -4.38 -9.68
C GLN A 261 -14.89 -2.84 -9.71
N GLY A 262 -15.58 -2.17 -8.79
CA GLY A 262 -15.61 -0.70 -8.77
C GLY A 262 -14.24 -0.09 -8.48
N MET A 263 -13.51 -0.63 -7.51
CA MET A 263 -12.14 -0.19 -7.19
C MET A 263 -11.19 -0.52 -8.34
N ALA A 264 -11.24 -1.73 -8.88
CA ALA A 264 -10.40 -2.13 -10.02
C ALA A 264 -10.62 -1.20 -11.23
N SER A 265 -11.87 -0.91 -11.60
CA SER A 265 -12.19 -0.02 -12.72
C SER A 265 -11.70 1.41 -12.51
N ALA A 266 -11.77 1.93 -11.28
CA ALA A 266 -11.22 3.23 -10.92
C ALA A 266 -9.69 3.23 -11.02
N LEU A 267 -9.06 2.19 -10.46
CA LEU A 267 -7.62 2.05 -10.45
C LEU A 267 -7.03 1.90 -11.85
N MET A 268 -7.68 1.12 -12.74
CA MET A 268 -7.23 1.02 -14.14
C MET A 268 -7.23 2.38 -14.83
N TRP A 269 -8.27 3.20 -14.63
CA TRP A 269 -8.28 4.55 -15.18
C TRP A 269 -7.16 5.44 -14.60
N VAL A 270 -6.90 5.38 -13.29
CA VAL A 270 -5.78 6.14 -12.67
C VAL A 270 -4.44 5.69 -13.24
N LEU A 271 -4.25 4.39 -13.44
CA LEU A 271 -3.02 3.85 -14.02
C LEU A 271 -2.82 4.27 -15.47
N GLN A 272 -3.88 4.35 -16.26
CA GLN A 272 -3.80 4.90 -17.63
C GLN A 272 -3.47 6.39 -17.62
N GLU A 273 -4.14 7.17 -16.78
CA GLU A 273 -3.96 8.63 -16.72
C GLU A 273 -2.58 9.02 -16.15
N VAL A 274 -2.11 8.35 -15.09
CA VAL A 274 -0.87 8.71 -14.41
C VAL A 274 0.35 7.99 -14.96
N PHE A 275 0.22 6.71 -15.33
CA PHE A 275 1.35 5.84 -15.70
C PHE A 275 1.31 5.37 -17.15
N LEU A 276 0.36 5.85 -17.96
CA LEU A 276 0.19 5.47 -19.37
C LEU A 276 0.06 3.95 -19.56
N LEU A 277 -0.62 3.26 -18.63
CA LEU A 277 -0.83 1.82 -18.69
C LEU A 277 -1.61 1.46 -19.97
N GLU A 278 -1.06 0.53 -20.76
CA GLU A 278 -1.74 0.03 -21.95
C GLU A 278 -2.94 -0.86 -21.61
N ASP A 279 -3.99 -0.84 -22.43
CA ASP A 279 -5.22 -1.62 -22.25
C ASP A 279 -4.99 -3.12 -22.02
N LYS A 280 -3.98 -3.70 -22.67
CA LYS A 280 -3.63 -5.14 -22.54
C LYS A 280 -3.25 -5.58 -21.14
N PHE A 281 -2.82 -4.64 -20.28
CA PHE A 281 -2.47 -4.92 -18.88
C PHE A 281 -3.64 -4.71 -17.91
N CYS A 282 -4.78 -4.21 -18.39
CA CYS A 282 -5.93 -3.92 -17.55
C CYS A 282 -6.66 -5.20 -17.10
N VAL A 283 -6.93 -5.32 -15.80
CA VAL A 283 -7.71 -6.41 -15.19
C VAL A 283 -9.18 -6.04 -14.96
N ALA A 284 -9.58 -4.83 -15.33
CA ALA A 284 -10.96 -4.35 -15.34
C ALA A 284 -11.11 -3.23 -16.37
N LYS A 285 -12.33 -3.04 -16.88
CA LYS A 285 -12.62 -1.91 -17.79
C LYS A 285 -12.46 -0.58 -17.05
N PRO A 286 -11.60 0.35 -17.51
CA PRO A 286 -11.41 1.64 -16.86
C PRO A 286 -12.71 2.45 -16.82
N GLN A 287 -12.99 3.10 -15.68
CA GLN A 287 -14.14 3.97 -15.48
C GLN A 287 -13.71 5.38 -15.08
N LYS A 288 -13.80 6.33 -16.02
CA LYS A 288 -13.34 7.71 -15.85
C LYS A 288 -13.88 8.39 -14.60
N LYS A 289 -15.20 8.39 -14.38
CA LYS A 289 -15.83 9.08 -13.24
C LYS A 289 -15.36 8.55 -11.88
N LEU A 290 -15.15 7.24 -11.76
CA LEU A 290 -14.63 6.63 -10.54
C LEU A 290 -13.14 6.91 -10.39
N GLY A 291 -12.38 6.84 -11.49
CA GLY A 291 -10.96 7.10 -11.52
C GLY A 291 -10.60 8.55 -11.20
N GLU A 292 -11.32 9.53 -11.76
CA GLU A 292 -11.15 10.94 -11.43
C GLU A 292 -11.34 11.20 -9.93
N PHE A 293 -12.39 10.61 -9.35
CA PHE A 293 -12.62 10.73 -7.91
C PHE A 293 -11.50 10.05 -7.09
N LEU A 294 -11.08 8.85 -7.50
CA LEU A 294 -9.98 8.14 -6.82
C LEU A 294 -8.68 8.96 -6.86
N LEU A 295 -8.33 9.50 -8.03
CA LEU A 295 -7.13 10.32 -8.20
C LEU A 295 -7.22 11.62 -7.37
N GLU A 296 -8.39 12.26 -7.32
CA GLU A 296 -8.61 13.44 -6.50
C GLU A 296 -8.41 13.14 -4.99
N GLU A 297 -8.91 12.01 -4.50
CA GLU A 297 -8.72 11.56 -3.12
C GLU A 297 -7.25 11.22 -2.81
N ILE A 298 -6.53 10.58 -3.75
CA ILE A 298 -5.09 10.31 -3.65
C ILE A 298 -4.31 11.62 -3.53
N CYS A 299 -4.58 12.57 -4.40
CA CYS A 299 -3.91 13.87 -4.41
C CYS A 299 -4.19 14.69 -3.15
N LYS A 300 -5.39 14.60 -2.59
CA LYS A 300 -5.76 15.29 -1.35
C LYS A 300 -5.17 14.63 -0.10
N GLY A 301 -5.22 13.30 -0.03
CA GLY A 301 -4.90 12.55 1.18
C GLY A 301 -3.43 12.26 1.38
N GLY A 302 -2.67 12.09 0.30
CA GLY A 302 -1.33 11.54 0.36
C GLY A 302 -1.30 10.08 0.82
N ASN A 303 -0.11 9.56 1.09
CA ASN A 303 0.06 8.18 1.51
C ASN A 303 -0.73 7.90 2.80
N PHE A 304 -1.56 6.86 2.80
CA PHE A 304 -2.48 6.47 3.89
C PHE A 304 -3.41 7.58 4.41
N GLY A 305 -3.64 8.64 3.64
CA GLY A 305 -4.50 9.75 4.03
C GLY A 305 -3.93 10.66 5.14
N TYR A 306 -2.64 10.58 5.43
CA TYR A 306 -2.00 11.34 6.52
C TYR A 306 -2.21 12.86 6.41
N ARG A 307 -2.21 13.43 5.21
CA ARG A 307 -2.49 14.87 5.01
C ARG A 307 -3.92 15.22 5.43
N SER A 308 -4.89 14.39 5.10
CA SER A 308 -6.28 14.56 5.52
C SER A 308 -6.42 14.43 7.04
N ASP A 309 -5.72 13.49 7.66
CA ASP A 309 -5.71 13.29 9.11
C ASP A 309 -5.12 14.50 9.85
N GLU A 310 -4.08 15.15 9.32
CA GLU A 310 -3.53 16.38 9.90
C GLU A 310 -4.52 17.57 9.81
N GLN A 311 -5.26 17.69 8.71
CA GLN A 311 -6.32 18.68 8.58
C GLN A 311 -7.48 18.41 9.54
N TYR A 312 -7.84 17.13 9.76
CA TYR A 312 -8.94 16.75 10.66
C TYR A 312 -8.56 16.79 12.15
N LYS A 313 -7.28 16.69 12.53
CA LYS A 313 -6.82 16.91 13.92
C LYS A 313 -7.20 18.30 14.46
N LYS A 314 -7.41 19.26 13.58
CA LYS A 314 -7.80 20.64 13.92
C LYS A 314 -9.32 20.84 14.09
N THR A 315 -10.14 19.81 13.82
CA THR A 315 -11.61 19.91 13.90
C THR A 315 -12.19 18.81 14.77
N THR A 316 -13.14 19.15 15.62
CA THR A 316 -13.80 18.31 16.66
C THR A 316 -14.58 17.10 16.10
N SER A 317 -14.48 16.77 14.81
CA SER A 317 -15.43 15.93 14.09
C SER A 317 -14.81 14.86 13.18
N ARG A 318 -13.63 14.28 13.56
CA ARG A 318 -12.94 13.23 12.76
C ARG A 318 -13.88 12.05 12.41
N SER A 319 -14.66 11.58 13.38
CA SER A 319 -15.58 10.45 13.17
C SER A 319 -16.73 10.79 12.21
N ILE A 320 -17.31 12.00 12.32
CA ILE A 320 -18.37 12.46 11.42
C ILE A 320 -17.85 12.59 9.99
N ASN A 321 -16.68 13.21 9.81
CA ASN A 321 -16.07 13.38 8.50
C ASN A 321 -15.75 12.02 7.82
N LYS A 322 -15.28 11.02 8.61
CA LYS A 322 -15.10 9.65 8.09
C LYS A 322 -16.42 9.04 7.63
N ARG A 323 -17.52 9.25 8.35
CA ARG A 323 -18.85 8.73 7.95
C ARG A 323 -19.39 9.45 6.71
N LEU A 324 -19.26 10.77 6.63
CA LEU A 324 -19.63 11.54 5.43
C LEU A 324 -18.80 11.09 4.20
N ARG A 325 -17.51 10.77 4.40
CA ARG A 325 -16.67 10.20 3.36
C ARG A 325 -17.18 8.84 2.91
N ALA A 326 -17.59 7.96 3.82
CA ALA A 326 -18.11 6.64 3.49
C ALA A 326 -19.29 6.72 2.51
N PHE A 327 -20.22 7.67 2.66
CA PHE A 327 -21.30 7.89 1.70
C PHE A 327 -20.80 8.21 0.29
N LYS A 328 -19.72 8.97 0.15
CA LYS A 328 -19.12 9.28 -1.16
C LYS A 328 -18.48 8.06 -1.81
N LEU A 329 -18.09 7.07 -1.01
CA LEU A 329 -17.42 5.83 -1.46
C LEU A 329 -18.41 4.73 -1.90
N ILE A 330 -19.72 4.87 -1.65
CA ILE A 330 -20.75 3.88 -2.02
C ILE A 330 -20.66 3.51 -3.51
N LYS A 331 -20.30 4.44 -4.37
CA LYS A 331 -20.15 4.22 -5.82
C LYS A 331 -19.06 3.21 -6.21
N PHE A 332 -18.12 2.89 -5.32
CA PHE A 332 -17.08 1.88 -5.56
C PHE A 332 -17.55 0.46 -5.24
N GLY A 333 -18.50 0.32 -4.33
CA GLY A 333 -19.09 -0.97 -3.94
C GLY A 333 -20.04 -0.79 -2.76
N PRO A 334 -21.36 -0.68 -2.99
CA PRO A 334 -22.32 -0.43 -1.91
C PRO A 334 -22.25 -1.45 -0.78
N ALA A 335 -22.12 -2.74 -1.13
CA ALA A 335 -22.00 -3.80 -0.13
C ALA A 335 -20.75 -3.68 0.72
N GLU A 336 -19.61 -3.32 0.12
CA GLU A 336 -18.35 -3.15 0.82
C GLU A 336 -18.42 -2.00 1.84
N ILE A 337 -19.02 -0.88 1.45
CA ILE A 337 -19.22 0.26 2.35
C ILE A 337 -20.21 -0.09 3.46
N PHE A 338 -21.31 -0.77 3.15
CA PHE A 338 -22.25 -1.26 4.18
C PHE A 338 -21.53 -2.12 5.24
N TRP A 339 -20.72 -3.10 4.80
CA TRP A 339 -20.00 -3.97 5.71
C TRP A 339 -18.90 -3.25 6.48
N SER A 340 -18.25 -2.22 5.90
CA SER A 340 -17.28 -1.40 6.61
C SER A 340 -17.94 -0.59 7.75
N GLU A 341 -19.12 -0.02 7.49
CA GLU A 341 -19.90 0.69 8.51
C GLU A 341 -20.42 -0.27 9.59
N TRP A 342 -20.93 -1.44 9.18
CA TRP A 342 -21.32 -2.48 10.13
C TRP A 342 -20.19 -2.90 11.04
N ALA A 343 -19.00 -3.13 10.51
CA ALA A 343 -17.82 -3.49 11.30
C ALA A 343 -17.44 -2.38 12.30
N TYR A 344 -17.51 -1.12 11.88
CA TYR A 344 -17.27 0.04 12.75
C TYR A 344 -18.29 0.14 13.90
N TRP A 345 -19.58 0.10 13.57
CA TRP A 345 -20.63 0.23 14.59
C TRP A 345 -20.67 -0.97 15.53
N SER A 346 -20.47 -2.17 15.01
CA SER A 346 -20.33 -3.37 15.82
C SER A 346 -19.17 -3.25 16.83
N PHE A 347 -17.99 -2.75 16.37
CA PHE A 347 -16.87 -2.49 17.26
C PHE A 347 -17.20 -1.46 18.34
N ILE A 348 -17.85 -0.35 17.98
CA ILE A 348 -18.29 0.67 18.95
C ILE A 348 -19.21 0.05 20.01
N LEU A 349 -20.25 -0.66 19.59
CA LEU A 349 -21.21 -1.28 20.49
C LEU A 349 -20.55 -2.27 21.47
N HIS A 350 -19.63 -3.11 20.99
CA HIS A 350 -18.91 -4.06 21.85
C HIS A 350 -17.93 -3.39 22.82
N THR A 351 -17.44 -2.20 22.49
CA THR A 351 -16.48 -1.47 23.36
C THR A 351 -17.18 -0.54 24.38
N ILE A 352 -18.47 -0.24 24.24
CA ILE A 352 -19.24 0.62 25.16
C ILE A 352 -19.08 0.19 26.63
N PRO A 353 -19.28 -1.09 27.02
CA PRO A 353 -19.17 -1.48 28.41
C PRO A 353 -17.78 -1.23 29.01
N GLN A 354 -16.73 -1.46 28.22
CA GLN A 354 -15.36 -1.21 28.66
C GLN A 354 -15.04 0.28 28.77
N ARG A 355 -15.61 1.11 27.86
CA ARG A 355 -15.45 2.58 27.90
C ARG A 355 -16.16 3.20 29.11
N ILE A 356 -17.35 2.72 29.42
CA ILE A 356 -18.10 3.12 30.63
C ILE A 356 -17.29 2.80 31.90
N LYS A 357 -16.77 1.58 32.01
CA LYS A 357 -15.92 1.17 33.16
C LYS A 357 -14.66 2.02 33.30
N ARG A 358 -14.13 2.58 32.23
CA ARG A 358 -12.93 3.45 32.21
C ARG A 358 -13.25 4.95 32.33
N GLY A 359 -14.51 5.34 32.58
CA GLY A 359 -14.93 6.74 32.69
C GLY A 359 -14.79 7.57 31.40
N LYS A 360 -14.61 6.92 30.24
CA LYS A 360 -14.44 7.59 28.94
C LYS A 360 -15.74 7.56 28.15
N LEU A 361 -16.69 8.42 28.50
CA LEU A 361 -18.02 8.53 27.87
C LEU A 361 -18.06 9.36 26.58
N SER A 362 -16.94 9.59 25.88
CA SER A 362 -17.01 10.23 24.58
C SER A 362 -17.19 9.20 23.47
N LEU A 363 -18.41 9.11 22.92
CA LEU A 363 -18.76 8.30 21.74
C LEU A 363 -18.03 8.72 20.46
N PHE A 364 -17.33 9.86 20.45
CA PHE A 364 -16.82 10.55 19.26
C PHE A 364 -15.38 11.11 19.42
N ARG A 365 -14.53 10.43 20.19
CA ARG A 365 -13.09 10.78 20.18
C ARG A 365 -12.27 9.74 19.46
#